data_5162fcb06a3d8b3187b272f0f89ca334
#
_entry.id   5162fcb06a3d8b3187b272f0f89ca334
#
_cell.length_a   1.000
_cell.length_b   1.000
_cell.length_c   1.000
_cell.angle_alpha   90.00
_cell.angle_beta   90.00
_cell.angle_gamma   90.00
#
_symmetry.space_group_name_H-M   'P 1'
#
loop_
_entity.id
_entity.type
_entity.pdbx_description
1 polymer ?
#
loop_
_entity_poly.entity_id
_entity_poly.type
_entity_poly.pdbx_seq_one_letter_code
_entity_poly.pdbx_strand_id
1 'polypeptide(L)'
;MRKSGILLPVASLPSDYGIGSFSKEAYEFVDRLSQAGQSYWQILPLGPTSYGDSPYQSFSTFAGNPYFIDLEDLIERGYLTEKECKSFDFGEKEQEIDYEKLFRNRFSLLRIAYERSGICEDPGFKAFVKENAYWLEDYGLYMALKELFGHVCWADWDEDIKRREPEALERYREKLQETISFYQFQQYIFKLQWKQLKSYANEKGIKIIGDIPIYVAFDSSDAWANPELFQFDENCNPIAVAGCPPDGFSATGQLWGNPLYRWEYHKETGYAWWLNRLEATFEKYDVLRIDHFRGFDEYYAIPYGEPTAENGQWEPGPGYDLFKTMKAALGKKEIIAEDLGFLTPSVLKLVKKTGYPGMKVLQFAFDSREESDYLPHNYTKNCVVYTGTHDNDTTEGWFTALSAKDRRFCRSYLDMKGRGQGKIHTALIRTALASVADTAIIPMQDYLGLDSRARINTPSTLGNNWKWRMKADAFTGELAEEIRKITKLYGRL
;
A
#
# COMPACT_ATOMS: atom_id res chain seq x y z
N MET A 1 7.45 24.98 -4.24
CA MET A 1 8.45 24.85 -3.15
C MET A 1 8.78 23.37 -3.04
N ARG A 2 10.07 23.02 -2.95
CA ARG A 2 10.47 21.59 -2.80
C ARG A 2 10.09 21.10 -1.40
N LYS A 3 9.67 19.84 -1.30
CA LYS A 3 9.18 19.20 -0.09
C LYS A 3 9.91 17.89 0.19
N SER A 4 9.80 17.37 1.41
CA SER A 4 10.29 16.05 1.76
C SER A 4 9.33 15.30 2.66
N GLY A 5 9.49 13.99 2.75
CA GLY A 5 8.72 13.11 3.60
C GLY A 5 9.46 11.83 3.94
N ILE A 6 8.85 11.05 4.81
CA ILE A 6 9.36 9.75 5.25
C ILE A 6 8.37 8.67 4.81
N LEU A 7 8.91 7.57 4.26
CA LEU A 7 8.17 6.35 4.00
C LEU A 7 8.30 5.41 5.20
N LEU A 8 7.17 5.08 5.80
CA LEU A 8 7.06 4.06 6.85
C LEU A 8 5.63 3.47 6.81
N PRO A 9 5.45 2.18 6.52
CA PRO A 9 4.15 1.53 6.62
C PRO A 9 3.56 1.65 8.02
N VAL A 10 2.23 1.76 8.14
CA VAL A 10 1.55 1.74 9.45
C VAL A 10 1.89 0.45 10.19
N ALA A 11 1.91 -0.70 9.49
CA ALA A 11 2.30 -1.99 10.07
C ALA A 11 3.69 -1.98 10.73
N SER A 12 4.59 -1.12 10.23
CA SER A 12 5.99 -1.01 10.71
C SER A 12 6.17 -0.07 11.90
N LEU A 13 5.12 0.58 12.40
CA LEU A 13 5.18 1.34 13.64
C LEU A 13 5.41 0.41 14.85
N PRO A 14 6.02 0.91 15.93
CA PRO A 14 6.09 0.18 17.20
C PRO A 14 4.69 -0.15 17.72
N SER A 15 4.56 -1.22 18.48
CA SER A 15 3.31 -1.60 19.13
C SER A 15 3.53 -2.74 20.12
N ASP A 16 2.80 -2.73 21.23
CA ASP A 16 2.74 -3.81 22.20
C ASP A 16 1.85 -4.98 21.73
N TYR A 17 1.09 -4.78 20.64
CA TYR A 17 0.11 -5.73 20.13
C TYR A 17 0.50 -6.35 18.79
N GLY A 18 1.79 -6.54 18.55
CA GLY A 18 2.34 -7.36 17.46
C GLY A 18 2.42 -6.72 16.08
N ILE A 19 1.70 -5.62 15.83
CA ILE A 19 1.71 -4.87 14.56
C ILE A 19 1.45 -3.40 14.84
N GLY A 20 2.05 -2.50 14.06
CA GLY A 20 1.71 -1.08 14.12
C GLY A 20 0.24 -0.81 13.84
N SER A 21 -0.34 0.14 14.56
CA SER A 21 -1.76 0.49 14.50
C SER A 21 -1.96 2.00 14.60
N PHE A 22 -3.21 2.45 14.62
CA PHE A 22 -3.56 3.87 14.79
C PHE A 22 -3.45 4.33 16.26
N SER A 23 -2.51 3.77 16.97
CA SER A 23 -2.24 3.96 18.38
C SER A 23 -1.41 5.22 18.66
N LYS A 24 -1.13 5.49 19.94
CA LYS A 24 -0.29 6.62 20.38
C LYS A 24 1.05 6.69 19.63
N GLU A 25 1.65 5.56 19.27
CA GLU A 25 2.91 5.50 18.53
C GLU A 25 2.78 6.11 17.13
N ALA A 26 1.60 6.02 16.50
CA ALA A 26 1.33 6.68 15.23
C ALA A 26 1.24 8.21 15.39
N TYR A 27 0.62 8.69 16.47
CA TYR A 27 0.57 10.12 16.79
C TYR A 27 1.95 10.67 17.15
N GLU A 28 2.74 9.94 17.93
CA GLU A 28 4.13 10.30 18.25
C GLU A 28 5.00 10.34 16.99
N PHE A 29 4.79 9.41 16.05
CA PHE A 29 5.49 9.43 14.77
C PHE A 29 5.14 10.69 13.96
N VAL A 30 3.88 11.10 13.92
CA VAL A 30 3.45 12.37 13.31
C VAL A 30 4.12 13.57 13.97
N ASP A 31 4.20 13.61 15.32
CA ASP A 31 4.90 14.67 16.04
C ASP A 31 6.39 14.72 15.67
N ARG A 32 7.05 13.56 15.57
CA ARG A 32 8.45 13.50 15.11
C ARG A 32 8.62 13.95 13.67
N LEU A 33 7.69 13.60 12.76
CA LEU A 33 7.71 14.11 11.39
C LEU A 33 7.63 15.65 11.34
N SER A 34 6.73 16.23 12.12
CA SER A 34 6.59 17.68 12.23
C SER A 34 7.86 18.32 12.82
N GLN A 35 8.42 17.75 13.88
CA GLN A 35 9.69 18.18 14.48
C GLN A 35 10.83 18.10 13.45
N ALA A 36 10.87 17.03 12.65
CA ALA A 36 11.87 16.82 11.59
C ALA A 36 11.65 17.72 10.35
N GLY A 37 10.61 18.58 10.35
CA GLY A 37 10.29 19.49 9.24
C GLY A 37 9.86 18.77 7.97
N GLN A 38 9.26 17.59 8.11
CA GLN A 38 8.71 16.86 6.97
C GLN A 38 7.34 17.40 6.58
N SER A 39 6.97 17.20 5.32
CA SER A 39 5.67 17.57 4.78
C SER A 39 4.80 16.35 4.45
N TYR A 40 5.41 15.17 4.36
CA TYR A 40 4.72 13.96 3.96
C TYR A 40 5.06 12.76 4.86
N TRP A 41 4.04 11.96 5.13
CA TRP A 41 4.17 10.58 5.58
C TRP A 41 3.67 9.68 4.45
N GLN A 42 4.54 8.91 3.82
CA GLN A 42 4.15 7.91 2.84
C GLN A 42 3.93 6.56 3.52
N ILE A 43 2.78 5.98 3.27
CA ILE A 43 2.37 4.67 3.78
C ILE A 43 2.09 3.71 2.62
N LEU A 44 1.91 2.42 2.93
CA LEU A 44 1.46 1.40 1.99
C LEU A 44 -0.07 1.28 2.01
N PRO A 45 -0.68 0.49 1.08
CA PRO A 45 -2.11 0.29 1.06
C PRO A 45 -2.67 -0.14 2.43
N LEU A 46 -3.78 0.45 2.84
CA LEU A 46 -4.43 0.18 4.13
C LEU A 46 -5.51 -0.91 4.06
N GLY A 47 -5.62 -1.63 2.94
CA GLY A 47 -6.62 -2.69 2.77
C GLY A 47 -6.34 -3.94 3.61
N PRO A 48 -7.38 -4.75 3.91
CA PRO A 48 -7.20 -6.03 4.60
C PRO A 48 -6.35 -6.97 3.76
N THR A 49 -5.33 -7.56 4.38
CA THR A 49 -4.41 -8.47 3.68
C THR A 49 -4.97 -9.88 3.56
N SER A 50 -4.67 -10.53 2.43
CA SER A 50 -4.98 -11.91 2.16
C SER A 50 -3.77 -12.83 2.44
N TYR A 51 -3.79 -14.03 1.89
CA TYR A 51 -2.67 -14.98 1.99
C TYR A 51 -1.36 -14.33 1.47
N GLY A 52 -0.28 -14.48 2.24
CA GLY A 52 1.02 -13.89 1.95
C GLY A 52 1.24 -12.48 2.53
N ASP A 53 0.26 -11.95 3.25
CA ASP A 53 0.32 -10.71 4.05
C ASP A 53 0.64 -9.44 3.24
N SER A 54 0.62 -9.53 1.90
CA SER A 54 0.91 -8.40 1.02
C SER A 54 -0.21 -7.35 1.07
N PRO A 55 0.10 -6.08 1.34
CA PRO A 55 -0.89 -5.01 1.27
C PRO A 55 -1.40 -4.74 -0.15
N TYR A 56 -0.73 -5.30 -1.19
CA TYR A 56 -1.13 -5.20 -2.60
C TYR A 56 -2.07 -6.33 -3.04
N GLN A 57 -2.28 -7.34 -2.18
CA GLN A 57 -3.24 -8.43 -2.38
C GLN A 57 -4.30 -8.32 -1.28
N SER A 58 -5.33 -7.53 -1.53
CA SER A 58 -6.36 -7.21 -0.54
C SER A 58 -7.69 -7.88 -0.85
N PHE A 59 -8.42 -8.28 0.20
CA PHE A 59 -9.79 -8.76 0.07
C PHE A 59 -10.80 -7.69 -0.39
N SER A 60 -10.42 -6.42 -0.34
CA SER A 60 -11.24 -5.31 -0.86
C SER A 60 -10.39 -4.07 -1.10
N THR A 61 -10.66 -3.37 -2.22
CA THR A 61 -10.05 -2.07 -2.51
C THR A 61 -10.65 -0.92 -1.68
N PHE A 62 -11.83 -1.13 -1.09
CA PHE A 62 -12.54 -0.13 -0.28
C PHE A 62 -12.28 -0.27 1.22
N ALA A 63 -12.20 -1.49 1.71
CA ALA A 63 -12.08 -1.80 3.13
C ALA A 63 -10.72 -1.38 3.72
N GLY A 64 -10.72 -1.17 5.04
CA GLY A 64 -9.52 -0.99 5.83
C GLY A 64 -9.09 -2.26 6.56
N ASN A 65 -7.79 -2.39 6.82
CA ASN A 65 -7.23 -3.55 7.50
C ASN A 65 -7.54 -3.52 9.00
N PRO A 66 -8.30 -4.49 9.55
CA PRO A 66 -8.63 -4.55 10.97
C PRO A 66 -7.42 -4.65 11.91
N TYR A 67 -6.25 -5.07 11.40
CA TYR A 67 -5.03 -5.11 12.18
C TYR A 67 -4.56 -3.71 12.65
N PHE A 68 -4.95 -2.65 11.92
CA PHE A 68 -4.58 -1.28 12.27
C PHE A 68 -5.50 -0.62 13.31
N ILE A 69 -6.59 -1.29 13.70
CA ILE A 69 -7.46 -0.81 14.80
C ILE A 69 -6.65 -0.77 16.09
N ASP A 70 -6.64 0.37 16.76
CA ASP A 70 -6.01 0.53 18.06
C ASP A 70 -6.83 -0.16 19.16
N LEU A 71 -6.19 -1.07 19.90
CA LEU A 71 -6.85 -1.77 21.02
C LEU A 71 -6.97 -0.91 22.27
N GLU A 72 -6.07 0.05 22.48
CA GLU A 72 -6.16 0.96 23.62
C GLU A 72 -7.40 1.86 23.51
N ASP A 73 -7.75 2.37 22.33
CA ASP A 73 -9.00 3.09 22.08
C ASP A 73 -10.24 2.19 22.41
N LEU A 74 -10.17 0.89 22.09
CA LEU A 74 -11.24 -0.04 22.44
C LEU A 74 -11.33 -0.30 23.96
N ILE A 75 -10.20 -0.26 24.67
CA ILE A 75 -10.18 -0.31 26.14
C ILE A 75 -10.78 0.97 26.72
N GLU A 76 -10.39 2.14 26.23
CA GLU A 76 -10.94 3.43 26.66
C GLU A 76 -12.46 3.53 26.45
N ARG A 77 -12.97 2.95 25.36
CA ARG A 77 -14.43 2.83 25.09
C ARG A 77 -15.14 1.82 25.99
N GLY A 78 -14.40 1.02 26.77
CA GLY A 78 -14.96 -0.06 27.57
C GLY A 78 -15.38 -1.30 26.77
N TYR A 79 -14.96 -1.43 25.52
CA TYR A 79 -15.23 -2.59 24.69
C TYR A 79 -14.27 -3.74 24.96
N LEU A 80 -13.07 -3.44 25.45
CA LEU A 80 -12.07 -4.42 25.91
C LEU A 80 -11.56 -4.03 27.29
N THR A 81 -10.80 -4.94 27.90
CA THR A 81 -10.00 -4.67 29.10
C THR A 81 -8.52 -4.92 28.80
N GLU A 82 -7.63 -4.20 29.47
CA GLU A 82 -6.19 -4.41 29.37
C GLU A 82 -5.80 -5.88 29.65
N LYS A 83 -6.46 -6.51 30.62
CA LYS A 83 -6.23 -7.91 30.97
C LYS A 83 -6.57 -8.85 29.82
N GLU A 84 -7.67 -8.61 29.09
CA GLU A 84 -8.02 -9.39 27.91
C GLU A 84 -6.96 -9.22 26.82
N CYS A 85 -6.60 -8.00 26.49
CA CYS A 85 -5.58 -7.73 25.47
C CYS A 85 -4.24 -8.40 25.80
N LYS A 86 -3.79 -8.35 27.05
CA LYS A 86 -2.54 -8.99 27.51
C LYS A 86 -2.60 -10.51 27.62
N SER A 87 -3.80 -11.10 27.57
CA SER A 87 -3.95 -12.57 27.61
C SER A 87 -3.70 -13.25 26.26
N PHE A 88 -3.63 -12.50 25.18
CA PHE A 88 -3.37 -13.00 23.83
C PHE A 88 -1.90 -12.80 23.44
N ASP A 89 -1.35 -13.77 22.73
CA ASP A 89 0.02 -13.75 22.23
C ASP A 89 0.08 -13.19 20.80
N PHE A 90 0.74 -12.05 20.61
CA PHE A 90 0.92 -11.40 19.31
C PHE A 90 2.34 -11.53 18.74
N GLY A 91 3.16 -12.39 19.33
CA GLY A 91 4.57 -12.60 18.98
C GLY A 91 5.54 -11.97 19.98
N GLU A 92 6.73 -12.55 20.06
CA GLU A 92 7.75 -12.18 21.06
C GLU A 92 8.77 -11.15 20.52
N LYS A 93 8.85 -11.01 19.19
CA LYS A 93 9.85 -10.16 18.56
C LYS A 93 9.36 -8.72 18.37
N GLU A 94 10.02 -7.79 19.02
CA GLU A 94 9.69 -6.35 18.89
C GLU A 94 9.74 -5.86 17.44
N GLN A 95 10.71 -6.32 16.65
CA GLN A 95 10.96 -5.83 15.30
C GLN A 95 10.39 -6.72 14.17
N GLU A 96 9.57 -7.70 14.50
CA GLU A 96 9.00 -8.62 13.50
C GLU A 96 7.53 -8.90 13.78
N ILE A 97 6.72 -8.86 12.74
CA ILE A 97 5.30 -9.19 12.80
C ILE A 97 5.13 -10.71 12.66
N ASP A 98 4.38 -11.31 13.57
CA ASP A 98 3.91 -12.70 13.49
C ASP A 98 2.46 -12.71 12.99
N TYR A 99 2.29 -12.76 11.67
CA TYR A 99 0.96 -12.71 11.07
C TYR A 99 0.07 -13.91 11.43
N GLU A 100 0.66 -15.09 11.69
CA GLU A 100 -0.11 -16.25 12.11
C GLU A 100 -0.74 -16.02 13.49
N LYS A 101 0.01 -15.50 14.45
CA LYS A 101 -0.50 -15.15 15.78
C LYS A 101 -1.50 -14.00 15.71
N LEU A 102 -1.24 -12.99 14.87
CA LEU A 102 -2.18 -11.90 14.65
C LEU A 102 -3.51 -12.42 14.11
N PHE A 103 -3.50 -13.23 13.06
CA PHE A 103 -4.70 -13.77 12.46
C PHE A 103 -5.54 -14.55 13.48
N ARG A 104 -4.92 -15.42 14.27
CA ARG A 104 -5.61 -16.23 15.28
C ARG A 104 -6.18 -15.39 16.43
N ASN A 105 -5.46 -14.39 16.87
CA ASN A 105 -5.74 -13.72 18.15
C ASN A 105 -6.42 -12.36 18.00
N ARG A 106 -6.09 -11.59 16.93
CA ARG A 106 -6.63 -10.24 16.74
C ARG A 106 -8.14 -10.24 16.50
N PHE A 107 -8.62 -11.14 15.65
CA PHE A 107 -10.05 -11.24 15.35
C PHE A 107 -10.85 -11.73 16.56
N SER A 108 -10.28 -12.57 17.43
CA SER A 108 -10.92 -12.99 18.67
C SER A 108 -11.16 -11.80 19.62
N LEU A 109 -10.17 -10.91 19.77
CA LEU A 109 -10.34 -9.68 20.56
C LEU A 109 -11.37 -8.72 19.94
N LEU A 110 -11.31 -8.54 18.63
CA LEU A 110 -12.28 -7.68 17.95
C LEU A 110 -13.72 -8.23 18.05
N ARG A 111 -13.88 -9.56 18.13
CA ARG A 111 -15.18 -10.20 18.36
C ARG A 111 -15.71 -9.87 19.76
N ILE A 112 -14.87 -9.99 20.78
CA ILE A 112 -15.23 -9.60 22.17
C ILE A 112 -15.63 -8.12 22.21
N ALA A 113 -14.88 -7.25 21.55
CA ALA A 113 -15.20 -5.83 21.48
C ALA A 113 -16.54 -5.56 20.78
N TYR A 114 -16.82 -6.23 19.67
CA TYR A 114 -18.08 -6.14 18.96
C TYR A 114 -19.27 -6.55 19.84
N GLU A 115 -19.21 -7.74 20.45
CA GLU A 115 -20.29 -8.27 21.30
C GLU A 115 -20.61 -7.36 22.50
N ARG A 116 -19.57 -6.74 23.07
CA ARG A 116 -19.72 -5.83 24.22
C ARG A 116 -20.16 -4.42 23.83
N SER A 117 -19.87 -3.99 22.61
CA SER A 117 -20.04 -2.59 22.19
C SER A 117 -21.51 -2.15 22.11
N GLY A 118 -22.44 -3.07 21.83
CA GLY A 118 -23.82 -2.72 21.51
C GLY A 118 -23.96 -1.87 20.24
N ILE A 119 -22.95 -1.90 19.35
CA ILE A 119 -22.77 -0.97 18.22
C ILE A 119 -23.94 -0.95 17.26
N CYS A 120 -24.71 -2.05 17.15
CA CYS A 120 -25.84 -2.14 16.24
C CYS A 120 -26.95 -1.12 16.58
N GLU A 121 -26.96 -0.58 17.80
CA GLU A 121 -27.90 0.48 18.21
C GLU A 121 -27.32 1.90 18.03
N ASP A 122 -26.01 2.02 17.73
CA ASP A 122 -25.35 3.31 17.54
C ASP A 122 -25.83 3.99 16.25
N PRO A 123 -26.35 5.24 16.32
CA PRO A 123 -26.83 5.96 15.13
C PRO A 123 -25.71 6.25 14.12
N GLY A 124 -24.47 6.48 14.59
CA GLY A 124 -23.32 6.73 13.73
C GLY A 124 -22.92 5.48 12.94
N PHE A 125 -22.99 4.30 13.59
CA PHE A 125 -22.79 3.04 12.90
C PHE A 125 -23.87 2.78 11.84
N LYS A 126 -25.13 2.98 12.17
CA LYS A 126 -26.26 2.82 11.22
C LYS A 126 -26.11 3.78 10.01
N ALA A 127 -25.71 5.02 10.25
CA ALA A 127 -25.43 5.98 9.20
C ALA A 127 -24.25 5.54 8.33
N PHE A 128 -23.14 5.11 8.95
CA PHE A 128 -21.96 4.60 8.24
C PHE A 128 -22.30 3.41 7.32
N VAL A 129 -23.05 2.43 7.82
CA VAL A 129 -23.46 1.25 7.02
C VAL A 129 -24.29 1.71 5.81
N LYS A 130 -25.25 2.62 6.02
CA LYS A 130 -26.10 3.14 4.94
C LYS A 130 -25.29 3.92 3.89
N GLU A 131 -24.39 4.81 4.32
CA GLU A 131 -23.58 5.64 3.43
C GLU A 131 -22.59 4.82 2.59
N ASN A 132 -22.13 3.69 3.12
CA ASN A 132 -21.14 2.82 2.48
C ASN A 132 -21.77 1.54 1.90
N ALA A 133 -23.09 1.44 1.82
CA ALA A 133 -23.80 0.24 1.38
C ALA A 133 -23.30 -0.30 0.03
N TYR A 134 -22.89 0.60 -0.89
CA TYR A 134 -22.44 0.27 -2.26
C TYR A 134 -21.21 -0.67 -2.33
N TRP A 135 -20.47 -0.84 -1.23
CA TRP A 135 -19.35 -1.77 -1.13
C TRP A 135 -19.41 -2.60 0.17
N LEU A 136 -19.87 -2.01 1.27
CA LEU A 136 -19.78 -2.58 2.60
C LEU A 136 -20.72 -3.78 2.82
N GLU A 137 -21.86 -3.81 2.15
CA GLU A 137 -22.79 -4.93 2.20
C GLU A 137 -22.17 -6.18 1.57
N ASP A 138 -21.60 -6.04 0.38
CA ASP A 138 -20.95 -7.16 -0.32
C ASP A 138 -19.64 -7.56 0.38
N TYR A 139 -18.86 -6.61 0.89
CA TYR A 139 -17.66 -6.92 1.68
C TYR A 139 -17.99 -7.67 2.96
N GLY A 140 -19.00 -7.23 3.72
CA GLY A 140 -19.41 -7.90 4.94
C GLY A 140 -19.90 -9.34 4.70
N LEU A 141 -20.71 -9.52 3.66
CA LEU A 141 -21.16 -10.86 3.25
C LEU A 141 -20.00 -11.72 2.75
N TYR A 142 -19.12 -11.17 1.91
CA TYR A 142 -17.93 -11.86 1.41
C TYR A 142 -17.06 -12.39 2.56
N MET A 143 -16.73 -11.55 3.52
CA MET A 143 -15.90 -11.95 4.68
C MET A 143 -16.61 -12.97 5.58
N ALA A 144 -17.92 -12.86 5.77
CA ALA A 144 -18.72 -13.84 6.50
C ALA A 144 -18.76 -15.20 5.78
N LEU A 145 -18.84 -15.21 4.46
CA LEU A 145 -18.72 -16.42 3.63
C LEU A 145 -17.31 -17.01 3.68
N LYS A 146 -16.27 -16.19 3.64
CA LYS A 146 -14.88 -16.64 3.82
C LYS A 146 -14.72 -17.40 5.15
N GLU A 147 -15.27 -16.86 6.25
CA GLU A 147 -15.25 -17.52 7.56
C GLU A 147 -16.05 -18.83 7.53
N LEU A 148 -17.25 -18.84 6.94
CA LEU A 148 -18.11 -20.02 6.83
C LEU A 148 -17.48 -21.15 6.03
N PHE A 149 -16.82 -20.83 4.90
CA PHE A 149 -16.18 -21.78 4.01
C PHE A 149 -14.69 -22.06 4.35
N GLY A 150 -14.21 -21.68 5.54
CA GLY A 150 -12.86 -21.98 6.00
C GLY A 150 -11.77 -21.24 5.26
N HIS A 151 -12.05 -20.01 4.83
CA HIS A 151 -11.12 -19.09 4.13
C HIS A 151 -10.64 -19.55 2.75
N VAL A 152 -11.30 -20.52 2.13
CA VAL A 152 -10.99 -20.89 0.73
C VAL A 152 -11.34 -19.76 -0.24
N CYS A 153 -10.78 -19.77 -1.46
CA CYS A 153 -11.09 -18.80 -2.49
C CYS A 153 -12.59 -18.85 -2.84
N TRP A 154 -13.18 -17.69 -3.15
CA TRP A 154 -14.60 -17.63 -3.56
C TRP A 154 -14.91 -18.46 -4.81
N ALA A 155 -13.92 -18.70 -5.66
CA ALA A 155 -14.06 -19.55 -6.84
C ALA A 155 -14.36 -21.02 -6.49
N ASP A 156 -14.04 -21.44 -5.26
CA ASP A 156 -14.27 -22.79 -4.73
C ASP A 156 -15.52 -22.90 -3.85
N TRP A 157 -16.33 -21.84 -3.76
CA TRP A 157 -17.60 -21.87 -3.01
C TRP A 157 -18.69 -22.64 -3.79
N ASP A 158 -19.80 -22.94 -3.09
CA ASP A 158 -20.98 -23.53 -3.72
C ASP A 158 -21.43 -22.68 -4.91
N GLU A 159 -21.82 -23.32 -6.02
CA GLU A 159 -22.09 -22.66 -7.31
C GLU A 159 -23.14 -21.53 -7.21
N ASP A 160 -24.18 -21.68 -6.39
CA ASP A 160 -25.24 -20.69 -6.25
C ASP A 160 -24.74 -19.37 -5.64
N ILE A 161 -23.92 -19.46 -4.59
CA ILE A 161 -23.36 -18.25 -3.94
C ILE A 161 -22.12 -17.74 -4.68
N LYS A 162 -21.33 -18.60 -5.30
CA LYS A 162 -20.24 -18.21 -6.20
C LYS A 162 -20.77 -17.33 -7.33
N ARG A 163 -21.90 -17.70 -7.94
CA ARG A 163 -22.57 -16.96 -9.02
C ARG A 163 -23.48 -15.86 -8.54
N ARG A 164 -23.54 -15.64 -7.22
CA ARG A 164 -24.39 -14.60 -6.60
C ARG A 164 -25.87 -14.72 -6.99
N GLU A 165 -26.39 -15.95 -7.04
CA GLU A 165 -27.82 -16.16 -7.28
C GLU A 165 -28.66 -15.42 -6.22
N PRO A 166 -29.73 -14.70 -6.60
CA PRO A 166 -30.48 -13.85 -5.67
C PRO A 166 -30.97 -14.59 -4.43
N GLU A 167 -31.49 -15.81 -4.60
CA GLU A 167 -31.98 -16.65 -3.50
C GLU A 167 -30.84 -17.11 -2.56
N ALA A 168 -29.65 -17.37 -3.11
CA ALA A 168 -28.48 -17.69 -2.31
C ALA A 168 -28.00 -16.45 -1.50
N LEU A 169 -27.95 -15.28 -2.14
CA LEU A 169 -27.59 -14.03 -1.44
C LEU A 169 -28.52 -13.76 -0.27
N GLU A 170 -29.84 -13.85 -0.46
CA GLU A 170 -30.82 -13.62 0.60
C GLU A 170 -30.65 -14.63 1.75
N ARG A 171 -30.59 -15.93 1.43
CA ARG A 171 -30.37 -17.00 2.40
C ARG A 171 -29.11 -16.81 3.24
N TYR A 172 -27.98 -16.48 2.61
CA TYR A 172 -26.73 -16.28 3.35
C TYR A 172 -26.69 -14.96 4.13
N ARG A 173 -27.32 -13.89 3.64
CA ARG A 173 -27.47 -12.64 4.40
C ARG A 173 -28.25 -12.85 5.69
N GLU A 174 -29.38 -13.56 5.64
CA GLU A 174 -30.15 -13.91 6.82
C GLU A 174 -29.35 -14.78 7.78
N LYS A 175 -28.74 -15.86 7.27
CA LYS A 175 -27.98 -16.82 8.08
C LYS A 175 -26.76 -16.20 8.76
N LEU A 176 -26.11 -15.24 8.14
CA LEU A 176 -24.81 -14.69 8.57
C LEU A 176 -24.90 -13.24 9.07
N GLN A 177 -26.10 -12.74 9.36
CA GLN A 177 -26.35 -11.34 9.71
C GLN A 177 -25.43 -10.83 10.83
N GLU A 178 -25.21 -11.61 11.88
CA GLU A 178 -24.34 -11.23 12.99
C GLU A 178 -22.87 -11.12 12.56
N THR A 179 -22.39 -12.09 11.79
CA THR A 179 -21.02 -12.09 11.25
C THR A 179 -20.81 -10.94 10.28
N ILE A 180 -21.78 -10.64 9.43
CA ILE A 180 -21.76 -9.47 8.53
C ILE A 180 -21.63 -8.18 9.36
N SER A 181 -22.45 -8.02 10.39
CA SER A 181 -22.40 -6.85 11.28
C SER A 181 -21.06 -6.73 12.01
N PHE A 182 -20.43 -7.84 12.37
CA PHE A 182 -19.08 -7.85 12.95
C PHE A 182 -18.03 -7.30 11.97
N TYR A 183 -18.07 -7.70 10.70
CA TYR A 183 -17.13 -7.13 9.71
C TYR A 183 -17.43 -5.66 9.40
N GLN A 184 -18.69 -5.25 9.40
CA GLN A 184 -19.09 -3.85 9.28
C GLN A 184 -18.61 -3.01 10.48
N PHE A 185 -18.70 -3.55 11.71
CA PHE A 185 -18.17 -2.92 12.92
C PHE A 185 -16.66 -2.65 12.80
N GLN A 186 -15.87 -3.62 12.33
CA GLN A 186 -14.44 -3.41 12.14
C GLN A 186 -14.17 -2.24 11.18
N GLN A 187 -14.92 -2.13 10.09
CA GLN A 187 -14.77 -1.04 9.13
C GLN A 187 -15.18 0.32 9.70
N TYR A 188 -16.20 0.33 10.54
CA TYR A 188 -16.63 1.55 11.24
C TYR A 188 -15.54 2.06 12.21
N ILE A 189 -15.02 1.18 13.07
CA ILE A 189 -13.94 1.54 14.01
C ILE A 189 -12.69 1.97 13.25
N PHE A 190 -12.28 1.23 12.22
CA PHE A 190 -11.17 1.62 11.35
C PHE A 190 -11.36 3.05 10.81
N LYS A 191 -12.53 3.36 10.24
CA LYS A 191 -12.82 4.69 9.67
C LYS A 191 -12.73 5.79 10.73
N LEU A 192 -13.27 5.55 11.93
CA LEU A 192 -13.21 6.51 13.02
C LEU A 192 -11.77 6.83 13.44
N GLN A 193 -10.99 5.81 13.73
CA GLN A 193 -9.60 5.98 14.21
C GLN A 193 -8.69 6.53 13.12
N TRP A 194 -8.81 6.03 11.86
CA TRP A 194 -8.04 6.58 10.75
C TRP A 194 -8.34 8.04 10.48
N LYS A 195 -9.61 8.44 10.50
CA LYS A 195 -10.01 9.84 10.33
C LYS A 195 -9.40 10.74 11.40
N GLN A 196 -9.36 10.29 12.66
CA GLN A 196 -8.73 11.03 13.74
C GLN A 196 -7.22 11.20 13.52
N LEU A 197 -6.50 10.12 13.23
CA LEU A 197 -5.06 10.15 12.98
C LEU A 197 -4.70 11.01 11.76
N LYS A 198 -5.44 10.86 10.64
CA LYS A 198 -5.23 11.68 9.44
C LYS A 198 -5.46 13.17 9.72
N SER A 199 -6.55 13.51 10.43
CA SER A 199 -6.83 14.89 10.82
C SER A 199 -5.71 15.47 11.67
N TYR A 200 -5.23 14.71 12.66
CA TYR A 200 -4.09 15.11 13.49
C TYR A 200 -2.83 15.36 12.65
N ALA A 201 -2.51 14.46 11.72
CA ALA A 201 -1.37 14.63 10.81
C ALA A 201 -1.52 15.93 9.98
N ASN A 202 -2.70 16.18 9.41
CA ASN A 202 -2.97 17.38 8.63
C ASN A 202 -2.88 18.66 9.47
N GLU A 203 -3.35 18.67 10.72
CA GLU A 203 -3.20 19.79 11.66
C GLU A 203 -1.73 20.11 11.97
N LYS A 204 -0.87 19.10 11.99
CA LYS A 204 0.59 19.25 12.11
C LYS A 204 1.29 19.63 10.80
N GLY A 205 0.54 19.82 9.71
CA GLY A 205 1.06 20.15 8.38
C GLY A 205 1.61 18.94 7.61
N ILE A 206 1.35 17.72 8.06
CA ILE A 206 1.77 16.48 7.42
C ILE A 206 0.64 15.96 6.53
N LYS A 207 0.92 15.82 5.23
CA LYS A 207 0.03 15.13 4.27
C LYS A 207 0.35 13.65 4.21
N ILE A 208 -0.67 12.82 4.12
CA ILE A 208 -0.53 11.37 3.94
C ILE A 208 -0.45 11.05 2.45
N ILE A 209 0.65 10.43 2.02
CA ILE A 209 0.76 9.80 0.70
C ILE A 209 0.35 8.34 0.87
N GLY A 210 -0.81 7.99 0.33
CA GLY A 210 -1.28 6.61 0.29
C GLY A 210 -0.88 5.92 -1.01
N ASP A 211 -1.21 4.66 -1.10
CA ASP A 211 -0.86 3.79 -2.22
C ASP A 211 -2.02 2.89 -2.61
N ILE A 212 -2.21 2.65 -3.90
CA ILE A 212 -3.11 1.62 -4.40
C ILE A 212 -2.46 0.85 -5.56
N PRO A 213 -2.61 -0.48 -5.58
CA PRO A 213 -2.29 -1.25 -6.77
C PRO A 213 -3.29 -0.94 -7.88
N ILE A 214 -2.84 -0.97 -9.15
CA ILE A 214 -3.78 -0.85 -10.28
C ILE A 214 -4.81 -1.97 -10.24
N TYR A 215 -4.39 -3.22 -10.00
CA TYR A 215 -5.27 -4.39 -9.96
C TYR A 215 -5.85 -4.65 -8.57
N VAL A 216 -6.92 -5.45 -8.54
CA VAL A 216 -7.44 -6.05 -7.31
C VAL A 216 -7.01 -7.51 -7.22
N ALA A 217 -7.07 -8.11 -6.03
CA ALA A 217 -6.84 -9.54 -5.90
C ALA A 217 -8.00 -10.34 -6.53
N PHE A 218 -7.70 -11.52 -7.10
CA PHE A 218 -8.74 -12.41 -7.57
C PHE A 218 -9.64 -12.85 -6.42
N ASP A 219 -9.03 -13.28 -5.31
CA ASP A 219 -9.76 -13.62 -4.09
C ASP A 219 -10.09 -12.34 -3.29
N SER A 220 -11.09 -11.59 -3.80
CA SER A 220 -11.56 -10.34 -3.22
C SER A 220 -13.07 -10.16 -3.37
N SER A 221 -13.67 -9.38 -2.49
CA SER A 221 -15.05 -8.96 -2.62
C SER A 221 -15.31 -8.17 -3.90
N ASP A 222 -14.32 -7.41 -4.37
CA ASP A 222 -14.43 -6.64 -5.61
C ASP A 222 -14.62 -7.55 -6.83
N ALA A 223 -13.83 -8.61 -6.95
CA ALA A 223 -13.90 -9.57 -8.05
C ALA A 223 -15.16 -10.44 -7.98
N TRP A 224 -15.54 -10.89 -6.77
CA TRP A 224 -16.75 -11.68 -6.55
C TRP A 224 -18.03 -10.88 -6.75
N ALA A 225 -18.07 -9.63 -6.24
CA ALA A 225 -19.27 -8.81 -6.29
C ALA A 225 -19.54 -8.19 -7.67
N ASN A 226 -18.51 -7.98 -8.47
CA ASN A 226 -18.62 -7.28 -9.75
C ASN A 226 -17.86 -8.02 -10.87
N PRO A 227 -18.21 -9.28 -11.17
CA PRO A 227 -17.46 -10.08 -12.15
C PRO A 227 -17.47 -9.49 -13.56
N GLU A 228 -18.47 -8.68 -13.91
CA GLU A 228 -18.58 -7.99 -15.19
C GLU A 228 -17.47 -6.97 -15.44
N LEU A 229 -16.81 -6.49 -14.38
CA LEU A 229 -15.68 -5.55 -14.47
C LEU A 229 -14.38 -6.21 -14.97
N PHE A 230 -14.31 -7.55 -14.92
CA PHE A 230 -13.10 -8.31 -15.17
C PHE A 230 -13.23 -9.24 -16.37
N GLN A 231 -12.08 -9.67 -16.89
CA GLN A 231 -12.01 -10.64 -17.99
C GLN A 231 -12.16 -12.07 -17.44
N PHE A 232 -13.40 -12.43 -17.08
CA PHE A 232 -13.74 -13.78 -16.63
C PHE A 232 -14.48 -14.58 -17.72
N ASP A 233 -14.30 -15.90 -17.70
CA ASP A 233 -15.07 -16.85 -18.48
C ASP A 233 -16.44 -17.12 -17.85
N GLU A 234 -17.24 -17.98 -18.47
CA GLU A 234 -18.57 -18.40 -17.99
C GLU A 234 -18.55 -19.13 -16.64
N ASN A 235 -17.37 -19.65 -16.22
CA ASN A 235 -17.17 -20.35 -14.95
C ASN A 235 -16.55 -19.44 -13.87
N CYS A 236 -16.50 -18.14 -14.14
CA CYS A 236 -15.87 -17.14 -13.28
C CYS A 236 -14.35 -17.31 -13.08
N ASN A 237 -13.66 -18.01 -13.97
CA ASN A 237 -12.21 -18.06 -13.98
C ASN A 237 -11.65 -16.89 -14.79
N PRO A 238 -10.48 -16.33 -14.41
CA PRO A 238 -9.79 -15.38 -15.26
C PRO A 238 -9.48 -15.97 -16.64
N ILE A 239 -9.69 -15.21 -17.71
CA ILE A 239 -9.23 -15.57 -19.05
C ILE A 239 -7.72 -15.37 -19.14
N ALA A 240 -7.26 -14.26 -18.59
CA ALA A 240 -5.85 -13.93 -18.44
C ALA A 240 -5.64 -13.15 -17.12
N VAL A 241 -4.42 -13.13 -16.65
CA VAL A 241 -4.02 -12.47 -15.40
C VAL A 241 -2.90 -11.49 -15.64
N ALA A 242 -2.75 -10.53 -14.70
CA ALA A 242 -1.72 -9.51 -14.75
C ALA A 242 -0.34 -10.04 -14.38
N GLY A 243 0.68 -9.38 -14.92
CA GLY A 243 2.07 -9.62 -14.60
C GLY A 243 3.00 -8.68 -15.35
N CYS A 244 4.28 -9.03 -15.39
CA CYS A 244 5.31 -8.36 -16.18
C CYS A 244 6.10 -9.39 -17.00
N PRO A 245 6.55 -9.01 -18.22
CA PRO A 245 7.37 -9.90 -19.04
C PRO A 245 8.73 -10.19 -18.39
N PRO A 246 9.44 -11.22 -18.89
CA PRO A 246 10.84 -11.44 -18.56
C PRO A 246 11.69 -10.18 -18.79
N ASP A 247 12.56 -9.88 -17.82
CA ASP A 247 13.47 -8.74 -17.85
C ASP A 247 14.82 -9.07 -17.21
N GLY A 248 15.66 -8.06 -16.99
CA GLY A 248 16.98 -8.21 -16.35
C GLY A 248 16.90 -8.59 -14.85
N PHE A 249 15.75 -8.48 -14.23
CA PHE A 249 15.51 -8.80 -12.81
C PHE A 249 14.84 -10.17 -12.62
N SER A 250 14.02 -10.59 -13.60
CA SER A 250 13.31 -11.88 -13.56
C SER A 250 13.35 -12.56 -14.94
N ALA A 251 14.08 -13.66 -15.05
CA ALA A 251 14.24 -14.40 -16.29
C ALA A 251 12.92 -15.00 -16.82
N THR A 252 11.93 -15.26 -15.97
CA THR A 252 10.61 -15.80 -16.30
C THR A 252 9.50 -14.75 -16.20
N GLY A 253 9.87 -13.48 -15.94
CA GLY A 253 8.93 -12.42 -15.66
C GLY A 253 8.27 -12.54 -14.28
N GLN A 254 7.23 -11.76 -14.04
CA GLN A 254 6.46 -11.78 -12.80
C GLN A 254 5.00 -12.14 -13.11
N LEU A 255 4.52 -13.22 -12.53
CA LEU A 255 3.13 -13.66 -12.59
C LEU A 255 2.43 -13.18 -11.30
N TRP A 256 1.60 -12.13 -11.39
CA TRP A 256 0.92 -11.57 -10.20
C TRP A 256 -0.41 -12.23 -9.90
N GLY A 257 -1.07 -12.81 -10.92
CA GLY A 257 -2.32 -13.55 -10.74
C GLY A 257 -3.58 -12.69 -10.56
N ASN A 258 -3.46 -11.37 -10.60
CA ASN A 258 -4.60 -10.46 -10.51
C ASN A 258 -5.46 -10.52 -11.76
N PRO A 259 -6.81 -10.48 -11.66
CA PRO A 259 -7.68 -10.43 -12.82
C PRO A 259 -7.50 -9.13 -13.60
N LEU A 260 -7.63 -9.21 -14.91
CA LEU A 260 -7.56 -8.06 -15.81
C LEU A 260 -8.92 -7.40 -15.95
N TYR A 261 -8.93 -6.06 -16.07
CA TYR A 261 -10.15 -5.30 -16.26
C TYR A 261 -10.71 -5.45 -17.67
N ARG A 262 -12.03 -5.48 -17.79
CA ARG A 262 -12.76 -5.35 -19.06
C ARG A 262 -12.91 -3.84 -19.35
N TRP A 263 -11.86 -3.22 -19.89
CA TRP A 263 -11.81 -1.76 -20.07
C TRP A 263 -12.90 -1.19 -20.97
N GLU A 264 -13.41 -1.96 -21.91
CA GLU A 264 -14.55 -1.57 -22.75
C GLU A 264 -15.81 -1.37 -21.91
N TYR A 265 -16.13 -2.33 -21.03
CA TYR A 265 -17.26 -2.23 -20.11
C TYR A 265 -17.09 -1.06 -19.13
N HIS A 266 -15.90 -0.87 -18.60
CA HIS A 266 -15.61 0.30 -17.75
C HIS A 266 -15.86 1.62 -18.48
N LYS A 267 -15.48 1.71 -19.75
CA LYS A 267 -15.71 2.89 -20.58
C LYS A 267 -17.20 3.11 -20.86
N GLU A 268 -17.93 2.07 -21.21
CA GLU A 268 -19.38 2.09 -21.47
C GLU A 268 -20.16 2.57 -20.22
N THR A 269 -19.73 2.17 -19.03
CA THR A 269 -20.30 2.59 -17.74
C THR A 269 -19.73 3.91 -17.22
N GLY A 270 -18.97 4.66 -18.04
CA GLY A 270 -18.35 5.95 -17.66
C GLY A 270 -17.31 5.80 -16.55
N TYR A 271 -16.67 4.65 -16.42
CA TYR A 271 -15.70 4.31 -15.37
C TYR A 271 -16.26 4.40 -13.94
N ALA A 272 -17.57 4.19 -13.74
CA ALA A 272 -18.25 4.43 -12.46
C ALA A 272 -17.56 3.72 -11.28
N TRP A 273 -17.20 2.45 -11.42
CA TRP A 273 -16.49 1.72 -10.37
C TRP A 273 -15.13 2.33 -10.04
N TRP A 274 -14.34 2.72 -11.05
CA TRP A 274 -13.05 3.38 -10.85
C TRP A 274 -13.20 4.74 -10.19
N LEU A 275 -14.24 5.51 -10.53
CA LEU A 275 -14.53 6.80 -9.89
C LEU A 275 -14.86 6.61 -8.41
N ASN A 276 -15.70 5.64 -8.07
CA ASN A 276 -16.02 5.29 -6.68
C ASN A 276 -14.77 4.83 -5.91
N ARG A 277 -13.92 3.99 -6.53
CA ARG A 277 -12.66 3.55 -5.93
C ARG A 277 -11.73 4.72 -5.63
N LEU A 278 -11.55 5.62 -6.58
CA LEU A 278 -10.68 6.79 -6.41
C LEU A 278 -11.26 7.78 -5.40
N GLU A 279 -12.57 8.02 -5.40
CA GLU A 279 -13.23 8.89 -4.41
C GLU A 279 -13.01 8.36 -2.98
N ALA A 280 -13.32 7.08 -2.73
CA ALA A 280 -13.06 6.42 -1.45
C ALA A 280 -11.57 6.43 -1.05
N THR A 281 -10.67 6.35 -2.03
CA THR A 281 -9.23 6.44 -1.81
C THR A 281 -8.81 7.85 -1.39
N PHE A 282 -9.34 8.90 -2.02
CA PHE A 282 -9.03 10.29 -1.65
C PHE A 282 -9.69 10.75 -0.35
N GLU A 283 -10.69 10.05 0.16
CA GLU A 283 -11.12 10.22 1.55
C GLU A 283 -10.05 9.75 2.54
N LYS A 284 -9.37 8.64 2.22
CA LYS A 284 -8.31 8.05 3.06
C LYS A 284 -7.00 8.84 2.98
N TYR A 285 -6.61 9.37 1.82
CA TYR A 285 -5.28 9.94 1.57
C TYR A 285 -5.35 11.37 1.01
N ASP A 286 -4.30 12.14 1.24
CA ASP A 286 -4.15 13.51 0.70
C ASP A 286 -3.49 13.50 -0.68
N VAL A 287 -2.56 12.56 -0.88
CA VAL A 287 -1.86 12.31 -2.14
C VAL A 287 -1.91 10.80 -2.41
N LEU A 288 -2.10 10.42 -3.65
CA LEU A 288 -2.21 9.03 -4.04
C LEU A 288 -1.04 8.60 -4.94
N ARG A 289 -0.26 7.60 -4.52
CA ARG A 289 0.61 6.85 -5.43
C ARG A 289 -0.22 5.75 -6.09
N ILE A 290 -0.20 5.71 -7.42
CA ILE A 290 -0.80 4.60 -8.16
C ILE A 290 0.34 3.69 -8.62
N ASP A 291 0.33 2.48 -8.08
CA ASP A 291 1.26 1.42 -8.40
C ASP A 291 1.04 0.89 -9.82
N HIS A 292 2.12 0.57 -10.50
CA HIS A 292 2.14 0.07 -11.89
C HIS A 292 1.34 0.95 -12.88
N PHE A 293 1.59 2.26 -12.85
CA PHE A 293 0.86 3.25 -13.66
C PHE A 293 0.90 2.98 -15.17
N ARG A 294 1.96 2.32 -15.65
CA ARG A 294 2.05 1.94 -17.07
C ARG A 294 0.89 1.04 -17.53
N GLY A 295 0.30 0.25 -16.63
CA GLY A 295 -0.83 -0.64 -16.94
C GLY A 295 -2.07 0.09 -17.45
N PHE A 296 -2.17 1.40 -17.28
CA PHE A 296 -3.22 2.21 -17.90
C PHE A 296 -2.94 2.55 -19.38
N ASP A 297 -1.69 2.48 -19.83
CA ASP A 297 -1.32 2.63 -21.24
C ASP A 297 -1.38 1.27 -21.95
N GLU A 298 -0.60 0.34 -21.47
CA GLU A 298 -0.56 -1.05 -21.89
C GLU A 298 -0.36 -1.95 -20.67
N TYR A 299 -1.14 -3.01 -20.57
CA TYR A 299 -1.00 -4.01 -19.52
C TYR A 299 -0.55 -5.35 -20.11
N TYR A 300 0.20 -6.13 -19.31
CA TYR A 300 0.70 -7.42 -19.72
C TYR A 300 -0.25 -8.53 -19.31
N ALA A 301 -0.85 -9.18 -20.30
CA ALA A 301 -1.87 -10.24 -20.14
C ALA A 301 -1.22 -11.61 -20.29
N ILE A 302 -1.26 -12.40 -19.24
CA ILE A 302 -0.72 -13.76 -19.21
C ILE A 302 -1.92 -14.73 -19.22
N PRO A 303 -2.00 -15.70 -20.16
CA PRO A 303 -3.10 -16.68 -20.17
C PRO A 303 -3.24 -17.37 -18.80
N TYR A 304 -4.48 -17.50 -18.32
CA TYR A 304 -4.71 -18.13 -17.02
C TYR A 304 -4.25 -19.59 -17.01
N GLY A 305 -3.56 -19.99 -15.95
CA GLY A 305 -2.98 -21.33 -15.81
C GLY A 305 -1.52 -21.46 -16.29
N GLU A 306 -0.95 -20.43 -16.91
CA GLU A 306 0.48 -20.44 -17.23
C GLU A 306 1.33 -20.44 -15.95
N PRO A 307 2.43 -21.21 -15.90
CA PRO A 307 3.28 -21.28 -14.71
C PRO A 307 4.23 -20.10 -14.56
N THR A 308 4.46 -19.34 -15.64
CA THR A 308 5.37 -18.18 -15.70
C THR A 308 4.76 -17.07 -16.55
N ALA A 309 5.41 -15.91 -16.57
CA ALA A 309 4.97 -14.78 -17.39
C ALA A 309 5.55 -14.76 -18.81
N GLU A 310 6.22 -15.83 -19.26
CA GLU A 310 6.92 -15.87 -20.56
C GLU A 310 5.97 -15.80 -21.77
N ASN A 311 4.76 -16.35 -21.65
CA ASN A 311 3.78 -16.45 -22.74
C ASN A 311 2.73 -15.32 -22.74
N GLY A 312 2.98 -14.23 -22.00
CA GLY A 312 2.07 -13.08 -21.98
C GLY A 312 2.22 -12.16 -23.20
N GLN A 313 1.27 -11.26 -23.35
CA GLN A 313 1.28 -10.25 -24.41
C GLN A 313 0.82 -8.88 -23.89
N TRP A 314 1.25 -7.81 -24.55
CA TRP A 314 0.82 -6.46 -24.25
C TRP A 314 -0.55 -6.17 -24.87
N GLU A 315 -1.46 -5.66 -24.06
CA GLU A 315 -2.80 -5.25 -24.43
C GLU A 315 -3.02 -3.77 -24.10
N PRO A 316 -3.83 -3.04 -24.92
CA PRO A 316 -4.07 -1.62 -24.68
C PRO A 316 -4.93 -1.38 -23.43
N GLY A 317 -4.48 -0.45 -22.58
CA GLY A 317 -5.24 0.05 -21.43
C GLY A 317 -6.20 1.19 -21.79
N PRO A 318 -6.89 1.78 -20.79
CA PRO A 318 -7.87 2.88 -21.00
C PRO A 318 -7.20 4.20 -21.39
N GLY A 319 -5.88 4.31 -21.23
CA GLY A 319 -5.10 5.49 -21.55
C GLY A 319 -5.55 6.73 -20.77
N TYR A 320 -5.48 7.87 -21.45
CA TYR A 320 -5.83 9.15 -20.85
C TYR A 320 -7.34 9.33 -20.58
N ASP A 321 -8.20 8.52 -21.20
CA ASP A 321 -9.66 8.68 -21.12
C ASP A 321 -10.17 8.53 -19.68
N LEU A 322 -9.68 7.54 -18.95
CA LEU A 322 -9.96 7.36 -17.52
C LEU A 322 -9.58 8.62 -16.71
N PHE A 323 -8.37 9.13 -16.88
CA PHE A 323 -7.88 10.28 -16.10
C PHE A 323 -8.60 11.58 -16.45
N LYS A 324 -9.02 11.73 -17.72
CA LYS A 324 -9.87 12.83 -18.17
C LYS A 324 -11.23 12.78 -17.47
N THR A 325 -11.86 11.62 -17.43
CA THR A 325 -13.16 11.39 -16.78
C THR A 325 -13.04 11.59 -15.27
N MET A 326 -11.99 11.03 -14.62
CA MET A 326 -11.72 11.26 -13.20
C MET A 326 -11.58 12.75 -12.88
N LYS A 327 -10.80 13.50 -13.68
CA LYS A 327 -10.62 14.94 -13.46
C LYS A 327 -11.92 15.72 -13.61
N ALA A 328 -12.79 15.31 -14.53
CA ALA A 328 -14.10 15.92 -14.72
C ALA A 328 -15.04 15.64 -13.53
N ALA A 329 -15.05 14.44 -12.99
CA ALA A 329 -15.92 14.01 -11.90
C ALA A 329 -15.43 14.45 -10.52
N LEU A 330 -14.14 14.25 -10.22
CA LEU A 330 -13.57 14.42 -8.88
C LEU A 330 -12.70 15.68 -8.72
N GLY A 331 -12.53 16.47 -9.80
CA GLY A 331 -11.64 17.63 -9.82
C GLY A 331 -10.16 17.26 -9.88
N LYS A 332 -9.30 18.26 -9.65
CA LYS A 332 -7.84 18.03 -9.63
C LYS A 332 -7.43 17.33 -8.32
N LYS A 333 -6.78 16.19 -8.45
CA LYS A 333 -6.23 15.41 -7.34
C LYS A 333 -4.70 15.35 -7.42
N GLU A 334 -4.04 15.22 -6.26
CA GLU A 334 -2.60 15.01 -6.18
C GLU A 334 -2.29 13.50 -6.34
N ILE A 335 -1.66 13.14 -7.47
CA ILE A 335 -1.34 11.75 -7.82
C ILE A 335 0.13 11.64 -8.17
N ILE A 336 0.79 10.59 -7.72
CA ILE A 336 2.13 10.16 -8.11
C ILE A 336 1.96 8.94 -9.00
N ALA A 337 2.53 8.98 -10.21
CA ALA A 337 2.53 7.84 -11.12
C ALA A 337 3.77 6.98 -10.83
N GLU A 338 3.58 5.72 -10.47
CA GLU A 338 4.70 4.77 -10.44
C GLU A 338 5.02 4.37 -11.89
N ASP A 339 6.07 4.98 -12.42
CA ASP A 339 6.56 4.82 -13.78
C ASP A 339 7.97 4.19 -13.78
N LEU A 340 8.19 3.20 -12.94
CA LEU A 340 9.46 2.48 -12.85
C LEU A 340 9.56 1.37 -13.93
N GLY A 341 10.77 0.91 -14.18
CA GLY A 341 11.06 -0.14 -15.17
C GLY A 341 11.17 0.36 -16.60
N PHE A 342 10.88 -0.53 -17.56
CA PHE A 342 10.99 -0.21 -18.98
C PHE A 342 9.79 0.62 -19.47
N LEU A 343 10.05 1.84 -19.89
CA LEU A 343 9.02 2.80 -20.33
C LEU A 343 9.02 2.94 -21.85
N THR A 344 7.87 2.69 -22.48
CA THR A 344 7.63 2.97 -23.89
C THR A 344 7.35 4.46 -24.11
N PRO A 345 7.53 4.98 -25.34
CA PRO A 345 7.18 6.37 -25.67
C PRO A 345 5.71 6.71 -25.37
N SER A 346 4.78 5.74 -25.48
CA SER A 346 3.37 5.91 -25.17
C SER A 346 3.11 6.11 -23.68
N VAL A 347 3.76 5.33 -22.80
CA VAL A 347 3.71 5.50 -21.34
C VAL A 347 4.22 6.89 -20.94
N LEU A 348 5.39 7.31 -21.46
CA LEU A 348 5.95 8.64 -21.19
C LEU A 348 4.99 9.76 -21.64
N LYS A 349 4.32 9.57 -22.78
CA LYS A 349 3.30 10.51 -23.29
C LYS A 349 2.07 10.54 -22.36
N LEU A 350 1.64 9.41 -21.83
CA LEU A 350 0.52 9.34 -20.87
C LEU A 350 0.88 10.08 -19.58
N VAL A 351 2.03 9.78 -18.95
CA VAL A 351 2.51 10.47 -17.74
C VAL A 351 2.62 11.98 -17.99
N LYS A 352 3.21 12.40 -19.11
CA LYS A 352 3.29 13.82 -19.48
C LYS A 352 1.91 14.47 -19.65
N LYS A 353 0.96 13.75 -20.25
CA LYS A 353 -0.39 14.26 -20.53
C LYS A 353 -1.24 14.41 -19.26
N THR A 354 -1.08 13.52 -18.28
CA THR A 354 -1.73 13.64 -16.97
C THR A 354 -1.10 14.76 -16.14
N GLY A 355 0.18 15.06 -16.34
CA GLY A 355 0.95 16.01 -15.54
C GLY A 355 1.34 15.49 -14.16
N TYR A 356 1.15 14.20 -13.89
CA TYR A 356 1.54 13.58 -12.64
C TYR A 356 3.06 13.45 -12.53
N PRO A 357 3.66 13.68 -11.34
CA PRO A 357 5.06 13.37 -11.12
C PRO A 357 5.30 11.86 -11.22
N GLY A 358 6.33 11.49 -11.97
CA GLY A 358 6.86 10.12 -11.95
C GLY A 358 7.85 9.93 -10.80
N MET A 359 8.34 8.70 -10.64
CA MET A 359 9.25 8.31 -9.57
C MET A 359 10.69 8.19 -10.06
N LYS A 360 11.63 8.57 -9.20
CA LYS A 360 13.08 8.39 -9.41
C LYS A 360 13.68 7.69 -8.19
N VAL A 361 14.26 6.52 -8.39
CA VAL A 361 14.84 5.69 -7.32
C VAL A 361 16.36 5.68 -7.46
N LEU A 362 17.06 6.24 -6.48
CA LEU A 362 18.53 6.36 -6.52
C LEU A 362 19.25 5.02 -6.58
N GLN A 363 18.71 3.96 -5.98
CA GLN A 363 19.32 2.63 -6.07
C GLN A 363 19.37 2.08 -7.50
N PHE A 364 18.54 2.58 -8.41
CA PHE A 364 18.59 2.20 -9.84
C PHE A 364 19.57 3.04 -10.67
N ALA A 365 20.19 4.07 -10.08
CA ALA A 365 21.04 5.01 -10.80
C ALA A 365 22.47 4.49 -11.06
N PHE A 366 22.94 3.49 -10.31
CA PHE A 366 24.36 3.17 -10.23
C PHE A 366 24.72 1.86 -10.92
N ASP A 367 24.21 1.65 -12.14
CA ASP A 367 24.70 0.64 -13.06
C ASP A 367 25.87 1.21 -13.89
N SER A 368 27.05 0.66 -13.71
CA SER A 368 28.25 1.16 -14.40
C SER A 368 28.36 0.75 -15.86
N ARG A 369 27.36 0.03 -16.39
CA ARG A 369 27.33 -0.48 -17.78
C ARG A 369 26.63 0.48 -18.73
N GLU A 370 25.75 1.35 -18.20
CA GLU A 370 24.93 2.25 -19.01
C GLU A 370 24.71 3.61 -18.32
N GLU A 371 24.30 4.60 -19.11
CA GLU A 371 23.84 5.87 -18.59
C GLU A 371 22.41 5.70 -18.05
N SER A 372 22.14 6.20 -16.84
CA SER A 372 20.86 6.00 -16.17
C SER A 372 20.06 7.29 -16.04
N ASP A 373 18.80 7.24 -16.46
CA ASP A 373 17.81 8.30 -16.21
C ASP A 373 17.50 8.52 -14.73
N TYR A 374 17.96 7.62 -13.87
CA TYR A 374 17.83 7.73 -12.41
C TYR A 374 18.98 8.51 -11.77
N LEU A 375 19.99 8.94 -12.53
CA LEU A 375 21.04 9.84 -12.02
C LEU A 375 20.46 11.25 -11.80
N PRO A 376 20.72 11.89 -10.63
CA PRO A 376 20.09 13.16 -10.25
C PRO A 376 20.24 14.32 -11.24
N HIS A 377 21.31 14.36 -12.03
CA HIS A 377 21.52 15.38 -13.03
C HIS A 377 20.59 15.24 -14.27
N ASN A 378 19.93 14.08 -14.43
CA ASN A 378 18.95 13.83 -15.48
C ASN A 378 17.49 14.10 -15.04
N TYR A 379 17.27 14.53 -13.78
CA TYR A 379 15.91 14.73 -13.28
C TYR A 379 15.23 15.98 -13.83
N THR A 380 13.92 15.89 -13.97
CA THR A 380 13.03 17.04 -14.10
C THR A 380 12.49 17.44 -12.72
N LYS A 381 11.97 18.68 -12.59
CA LYS A 381 11.40 19.13 -11.31
C LYS A 381 10.17 18.33 -10.91
N ASN A 382 9.27 18.05 -11.87
CA ASN A 382 8.03 17.32 -11.62
C ASN A 382 8.30 15.82 -11.46
N CYS A 383 8.99 15.44 -10.40
CA CYS A 383 9.19 14.05 -10.02
C CYS A 383 9.30 13.89 -8.50
N VAL A 384 9.16 12.68 -8.03
CA VAL A 384 9.40 12.27 -6.63
C VAL A 384 10.65 11.41 -6.61
N VAL A 385 11.67 11.82 -5.86
CA VAL A 385 12.89 11.06 -5.68
C VAL A 385 12.86 10.25 -4.38
N TYR A 386 13.34 9.01 -4.47
CA TYR A 386 13.50 8.07 -3.37
C TYR A 386 14.97 7.63 -3.27
N THR A 387 15.46 7.32 -2.08
CA THR A 387 16.70 6.53 -1.95
C THR A 387 16.46 5.08 -2.38
N GLY A 388 15.38 4.51 -1.93
CA GLY A 388 14.76 3.24 -2.30
C GLY A 388 13.28 3.28 -1.95
N THR A 389 12.48 2.33 -2.43
CA THR A 389 11.07 2.14 -2.06
C THR A 389 10.93 0.98 -1.06
N HIS A 390 9.69 0.58 -0.74
CA HIS A 390 9.41 -0.61 0.08
C HIS A 390 9.82 -1.94 -0.60
N ASP A 391 10.01 -1.94 -1.91
CA ASP A 391 10.44 -3.11 -2.70
C ASP A 391 11.96 -3.23 -2.79
N ASN A 392 12.66 -2.15 -2.52
CA ASN A 392 14.11 -2.13 -2.53
C ASN A 392 14.69 -2.65 -1.20
N ASP A 393 15.93 -3.06 -1.21
CA ASP A 393 16.68 -3.25 0.04
C ASP A 393 16.95 -1.90 0.70
N THR A 394 17.29 -1.90 1.99
CA THR A 394 17.82 -0.70 2.65
C THR A 394 19.07 -0.21 1.90
N THR A 395 19.37 1.08 1.99
CA THR A 395 20.54 1.65 1.32
C THR A 395 21.85 0.96 1.74
N GLU A 396 22.01 0.58 3.00
CA GLU A 396 23.20 -0.14 3.49
C GLU A 396 23.26 -1.56 2.93
N GLY A 397 22.14 -2.29 2.91
CA GLY A 397 22.04 -3.62 2.34
C GLY A 397 22.31 -3.64 0.85
N TRP A 398 21.61 -2.78 0.11
CA TRP A 398 21.79 -2.61 -1.33
C TRP A 398 23.26 -2.32 -1.70
N PHE A 399 23.88 -1.35 -1.02
CA PHE A 399 25.27 -0.99 -1.32
C PHE A 399 26.25 -2.13 -1.05
N THR A 400 26.00 -2.94 -0.02
CA THR A 400 26.81 -4.10 0.31
C THR A 400 26.70 -5.18 -0.77
N ALA A 401 25.55 -5.30 -1.42
CA ALA A 401 25.28 -6.27 -2.48
C ALA A 401 25.82 -5.86 -3.86
N LEU A 402 26.13 -4.57 -4.08
CA LEU A 402 26.64 -4.08 -5.36
C LEU A 402 27.93 -4.79 -5.78
N SER A 403 28.10 -4.91 -7.12
CA SER A 403 29.39 -5.32 -7.69
C SER A 403 30.52 -4.35 -7.31
N ALA A 404 31.75 -4.80 -7.30
CA ALA A 404 32.89 -3.93 -7.01
C ALA A 404 33.02 -2.74 -7.99
N LYS A 405 32.54 -2.90 -9.23
CA LYS A 405 32.56 -1.85 -10.28
C LYS A 405 31.47 -0.81 -10.00
N ASP A 406 30.24 -1.23 -9.72
CA ASP A 406 29.12 -0.35 -9.43
C ASP A 406 29.32 0.38 -8.11
N ARG A 407 29.87 -0.31 -7.09
CA ARG A 407 30.24 0.32 -5.83
C ARG A 407 31.29 1.41 -5.98
N ARG A 408 32.27 1.23 -6.87
CA ARG A 408 33.26 2.28 -7.21
C ARG A 408 32.61 3.44 -7.94
N PHE A 409 31.73 3.17 -8.90
CA PHE A 409 30.98 4.19 -9.62
C PHE A 409 30.13 5.02 -8.66
N CYS A 410 29.33 4.35 -7.81
CA CYS A 410 28.51 5.00 -6.81
C CYS A 410 29.35 5.90 -5.87
N ARG A 411 30.45 5.39 -5.32
CA ARG A 411 31.37 6.17 -4.47
C ARG A 411 31.96 7.39 -5.18
N SER A 412 32.36 7.22 -6.45
CA SER A 412 32.92 8.31 -7.25
C SER A 412 31.88 9.39 -7.51
N TYR A 413 30.67 9.00 -7.86
CA TYR A 413 29.56 9.93 -8.12
C TYR A 413 29.17 10.72 -6.86
N LEU A 414 29.14 10.05 -5.72
CA LEU A 414 28.80 10.64 -4.42
C LEU A 414 29.98 11.38 -3.74
N ASP A 415 31.13 11.49 -4.39
CA ASP A 415 32.38 12.07 -3.84
C ASP A 415 32.81 11.46 -2.48
N MET A 416 32.57 10.17 -2.31
CA MET A 416 32.93 9.44 -1.08
C MET A 416 34.40 9.03 -1.12
N LYS A 417 35.32 9.93 -0.67
CA LYS A 417 36.76 9.71 -0.66
C LYS A 417 37.22 9.00 0.62
N GLY A 418 38.03 7.92 0.47
CA GLY A 418 38.72 7.25 1.56
C GLY A 418 37.94 6.13 2.25
N ARG A 419 38.66 5.26 3.01
CA ARG A 419 38.06 4.26 3.90
C ARG A 419 37.52 4.97 5.15
N GLY A 420 36.20 4.97 5.34
CA GLY A 420 35.55 5.48 6.56
C GLY A 420 34.98 6.89 6.50
N GLN A 421 34.98 7.59 5.35
CA GLN A 421 34.34 8.90 5.23
C GLN A 421 32.88 8.78 4.76
N GLY A 422 31.98 8.88 5.73
CA GLY A 422 30.53 8.94 5.54
C GLY A 422 29.86 7.56 5.34
N LYS A 423 28.69 7.43 5.93
CA LYS A 423 27.82 6.27 5.73
C LYS A 423 27.10 6.43 4.41
N ILE A 424 26.93 5.36 3.64
CA ILE A 424 26.31 5.42 2.30
C ILE A 424 24.88 5.95 2.35
N HIS A 425 24.09 5.55 3.36
CA HIS A 425 22.72 6.05 3.52
C HIS A 425 22.71 7.58 3.67
N THR A 426 23.61 8.17 4.45
CA THR A 426 23.71 9.62 4.60
C THR A 426 24.04 10.32 3.27
N ALA A 427 24.94 9.74 2.46
CA ALA A 427 25.28 10.28 1.15
C ALA A 427 24.11 10.23 0.15
N LEU A 428 23.37 9.09 0.10
CA LEU A 428 22.18 8.99 -0.75
C LEU A 428 21.05 9.92 -0.29
N ILE A 429 20.78 10.02 1.00
CA ILE A 429 19.79 10.96 1.55
C ILE A 429 20.13 12.40 1.14
N ARG A 430 21.39 12.82 1.31
CA ARG A 430 21.83 14.15 0.87
C ARG A 430 21.64 14.35 -0.63
N THR A 431 21.95 13.36 -1.43
CA THR A 431 21.79 13.39 -2.88
C THR A 431 20.32 13.54 -3.30
N ALA A 432 19.42 12.76 -2.67
CA ALA A 432 17.98 12.90 -2.87
C ALA A 432 17.47 14.30 -2.51
N LEU A 433 17.85 14.80 -1.33
CA LEU A 433 17.41 16.12 -0.84
C LEU A 433 18.02 17.27 -1.65
N ALA A 434 19.23 17.13 -2.18
CA ALA A 434 19.92 18.13 -3.02
C ALA A 434 19.34 18.20 -4.44
N SER A 435 18.68 17.14 -4.93
CA SER A 435 18.18 17.03 -6.29
C SER A 435 17.16 18.13 -6.65
N VAL A 436 16.89 18.30 -7.93
CA VAL A 436 15.89 19.26 -8.44
C VAL A 436 14.44 18.79 -8.25
N ALA A 437 14.23 17.52 -7.88
CA ALA A 437 12.92 16.94 -7.68
C ALA A 437 12.07 17.79 -6.72
N ASP A 438 10.78 18.01 -7.04
CA ASP A 438 9.88 18.77 -6.19
C ASP A 438 9.61 18.05 -4.86
N THR A 439 9.61 16.72 -4.86
CA THR A 439 9.41 15.91 -3.65
C THR A 439 10.54 14.89 -3.47
N ALA A 440 11.00 14.72 -2.24
CA ALA A 440 11.95 13.68 -1.85
C ALA A 440 11.35 12.85 -0.70
N ILE A 441 11.24 11.55 -0.90
CA ILE A 441 10.72 10.60 0.10
C ILE A 441 11.84 9.63 0.48
N ILE A 442 12.11 9.51 1.75
CA ILE A 442 13.18 8.67 2.29
C ILE A 442 12.57 7.58 3.18
N PRO A 443 12.87 6.29 2.96
CA PRO A 443 12.48 5.24 3.90
C PRO A 443 13.08 5.50 5.30
N MET A 444 12.29 5.25 6.34
CA MET A 444 12.75 5.45 7.72
C MET A 444 13.98 4.61 8.03
N GLN A 445 14.09 3.41 7.45
CA GLN A 445 15.25 2.54 7.59
C GLN A 445 16.56 3.19 7.16
N ASP A 446 16.51 4.03 6.11
CA ASP A 446 17.68 4.74 5.61
C ASP A 446 18.10 5.87 6.56
N TYR A 447 17.16 6.60 7.17
CA TYR A 447 17.51 7.55 8.23
C TYR A 447 18.12 6.86 9.46
N LEU A 448 17.64 5.65 9.78
CA LEU A 448 18.18 4.83 10.86
C LEU A 448 19.49 4.11 10.50
N GLY A 449 19.89 4.09 9.24
CA GLY A 449 21.10 3.41 8.75
C GLY A 449 21.06 1.90 8.95
N LEU A 450 19.89 1.28 8.76
CA LEU A 450 19.69 -0.15 8.98
C LEU A 450 20.13 -0.98 7.77
N ASP A 451 20.51 -2.22 8.04
CA ASP A 451 20.89 -3.21 7.02
C ASP A 451 19.67 -3.98 6.45
N SER A 452 19.93 -4.97 5.58
CA SER A 452 18.91 -5.78 4.90
C SER A 452 17.91 -6.51 5.83
N ARG A 453 18.21 -6.63 7.12
CA ARG A 453 17.26 -7.21 8.09
C ARG A 453 16.02 -6.33 8.30
N ALA A 454 16.13 -5.06 7.95
CA ALA A 454 15.01 -4.11 7.98
C ALA A 454 14.31 -3.95 6.62
N ARG A 455 14.60 -4.77 5.63
CA ARG A 455 13.93 -4.78 4.34
C ARG A 455 12.45 -5.13 4.53
N ILE A 456 11.56 -4.43 3.82
CA ILE A 456 10.11 -4.62 3.93
C ILE A 456 9.66 -5.73 2.99
N ASN A 457 10.03 -5.64 1.71
CA ASN A 457 9.60 -6.56 0.68
C ASN A 457 10.75 -6.97 -0.25
N THR A 458 10.74 -8.24 -0.66
CA THR A 458 11.55 -8.75 -1.76
C THR A 458 10.59 -9.25 -2.82
N PRO A 459 10.41 -8.52 -3.93
CA PRO A 459 9.48 -8.89 -5.00
C PRO A 459 9.67 -10.32 -5.48
N SER A 460 8.60 -10.98 -5.90
CA SER A 460 8.59 -12.37 -6.38
C SER A 460 9.00 -13.42 -5.34
N THR A 461 8.92 -13.10 -4.04
CA THR A 461 9.18 -14.07 -2.95
C THR A 461 7.99 -14.13 -1.98
N LEU A 462 7.86 -15.26 -1.29
CA LEU A 462 6.83 -15.49 -0.26
C LEU A 462 7.48 -15.75 1.11
N GLY A 463 6.76 -15.40 2.17
CA GLY A 463 7.01 -15.87 3.54
C GLY A 463 7.76 -14.93 4.47
N ASN A 464 8.68 -14.08 3.98
CA ASN A 464 9.50 -13.21 4.82
C ASN A 464 9.31 -11.71 4.56
N ASN A 465 8.26 -11.34 3.84
CA ASN A 465 7.95 -9.97 3.49
C ASN A 465 6.99 -9.33 4.49
N TRP A 466 6.95 -8.00 4.52
CA TRP A 466 5.99 -7.16 5.26
C TRP A 466 6.06 -7.27 6.79
N LYS A 467 7.13 -7.87 7.34
CA LYS A 467 7.24 -8.22 8.77
C LYS A 467 8.01 -7.21 9.61
N TRP A 468 8.88 -6.40 8.99
CA TRP A 468 9.75 -5.50 9.74
C TRP A 468 8.97 -4.41 10.47
N ARG A 469 9.34 -4.18 11.75
CA ARG A 469 8.86 -3.07 12.58
C ARG A 469 10.01 -2.26 13.15
N MET A 470 9.78 -0.96 13.25
CA MET A 470 10.67 -0.02 13.93
C MET A 470 10.62 -0.24 15.44
N LYS A 471 11.74 -0.09 16.14
CA LYS A 471 11.78 -0.07 17.61
C LYS A 471 11.11 1.19 18.16
N ALA A 472 10.52 1.10 19.36
CA ALA A 472 9.79 2.18 19.99
C ALA A 472 10.64 3.46 20.18
N ASP A 473 11.92 3.31 20.50
CA ASP A 473 12.86 4.40 20.78
C ASP A 473 13.74 4.81 19.58
N ALA A 474 13.47 4.26 18.37
CA ALA A 474 14.36 4.49 17.23
C ALA A 474 14.23 5.89 16.63
N PHE A 475 13.03 6.48 16.55
CA PHE A 475 12.83 7.84 16.04
C PHE A 475 12.89 8.85 17.17
N THR A 476 14.10 9.11 17.68
CA THR A 476 14.33 10.05 18.79
C THR A 476 14.13 11.51 18.38
N GLY A 477 13.98 12.39 19.38
CA GLY A 477 13.97 13.84 19.14
C GLY A 477 15.29 14.36 18.55
N GLU A 478 16.42 13.75 18.92
CA GLU A 478 17.74 14.08 18.37
C GLU A 478 17.82 13.76 16.88
N LEU A 479 17.36 12.57 16.47
CA LEU A 479 17.30 12.19 15.05
C LEU A 479 16.34 13.11 14.27
N ALA A 480 15.20 13.48 14.86
CA ALA A 480 14.26 14.42 14.23
C ALA A 480 14.92 15.79 13.98
N GLU A 481 15.69 16.31 14.93
CA GLU A 481 16.45 17.54 14.76
C GLU A 481 17.59 17.44 13.72
N GLU A 482 18.26 16.30 13.64
CA GLU A 482 19.26 16.04 12.58
C GLU A 482 18.60 16.03 11.19
N ILE A 483 17.47 15.36 11.05
CA ILE A 483 16.69 15.35 9.82
C ILE A 483 16.22 16.77 9.46
N ARG A 484 15.75 17.53 10.44
CA ARG A 484 15.34 18.93 10.23
C ARG A 484 16.49 19.79 9.70
N LYS A 485 17.67 19.66 10.29
CA LYS A 485 18.87 20.43 9.86
C LYS A 485 19.22 20.15 8.41
N ILE A 486 19.22 18.88 8.00
CA ILE A 486 19.53 18.52 6.61
C ILE A 486 18.40 18.92 5.65
N THR A 487 17.13 18.78 6.06
CA THR A 487 15.95 19.23 5.30
C THR A 487 16.01 20.73 5.03
N LYS A 488 16.34 21.53 6.06
CA LYS A 488 16.53 22.98 5.95
C LYS A 488 17.71 23.35 5.05
N LEU A 489 18.84 22.64 5.19
CA LEU A 489 20.04 22.88 4.38
C LEU A 489 19.76 22.82 2.88
N TYR A 490 18.90 21.88 2.46
CA TYR A 490 18.54 21.70 1.05
C TYR A 490 17.25 22.43 0.64
N GLY A 491 16.69 23.32 1.51
CA GLY A 491 15.53 24.16 1.20
C GLY A 491 14.26 23.36 0.95
N ARG A 492 13.97 22.37 1.82
CA ARG A 492 12.77 21.53 1.75
C ARG A 492 11.84 21.64 2.98
N LEU A 493 12.10 22.64 3.87
CA LEU A 493 11.19 22.97 4.97
C LEU A 493 9.91 23.63 4.46
#